data_0eb8eb6a75064be5c6878f2373e0e88e
#
_entry.id   0eb8eb6a75064be5c6878f2373e0e88e
#
_cell.length_a   1.000
_cell.length_b   1.000
_cell.length_c   1.000
_cell.angle_alpha   90.00
_cell.angle_beta   90.00
_cell.angle_gamma   90.00
#
_symmetry.space_group_name_H-M   'P 1'
#
loop_
_entity.id
_entity.type
_entity.pdbx_description
1 polymer ?
#
loop_
_entity_poly.entity_id
_entity_poly.type
_entity_poly.pdbx_seq_one_letter_code
_entity_poly.pdbx_strand_id
1 'polypeptide(L)' 'MIKGEKAWIRVRGAPNDPEAFDLATWQGAFWEIPRVNSLGEPIFLQISDYLVIERLPHSAKPEDLFRSEQHNEQR' A
#
# COMPACT_ATOMS: atom_id res chain seq x y z
N MET A 1 3.90 -6.37 -14.02
CA MET A 1 4.32 -5.07 -13.48
C MET A 1 5.76 -4.77 -13.88
N ILE A 2 6.06 -3.51 -14.03
CA ILE A 2 7.38 -3.05 -14.45
C ILE A 2 8.18 -2.65 -13.21
N LYS A 3 9.44 -3.09 -13.14
CA LYS A 3 10.33 -2.72 -12.04
C LYS A 3 10.41 -1.20 -11.92
N GLY A 4 10.26 -0.69 -10.69
CA GLY A 4 10.21 0.74 -10.42
C GLY A 4 8.81 1.31 -10.37
N GLU A 5 7.81 0.55 -10.77
CA GLU A 5 6.42 1.00 -10.71
C GLU A 5 5.97 1.11 -9.26
N LYS A 6 5.23 2.17 -8.95
CA LYS A 6 4.72 2.41 -7.59
C LYS A 6 3.24 2.08 -7.52
N ALA A 7 2.83 1.59 -6.34
CA ALA A 7 1.43 1.27 -6.08
C ALA A 7 1.17 1.37 -4.59
N TRP A 8 -0.08 1.60 -4.23
CA TRP A 8 -0.52 1.49 -2.85
C TRP A 8 -0.87 0.04 -2.59
N ILE A 9 -0.29 -0.56 -1.57
CA ILE A 9 -0.52 -1.97 -1.26
C ILE A 9 -1.01 -2.13 0.17
N ARG A 10 -1.89 -3.11 0.37
CA ARG A 10 -2.33 -3.53 1.69
C ARG A 10 -1.99 -5.00 1.83
N VAL A 11 -1.33 -5.38 2.92
CA VAL A 11 -0.82 -6.73 3.09
C VAL A 11 -1.76 -7.56 3.96
N ARG A 12 -1.61 -8.86 3.88
CA ARG A 12 -2.38 -9.82 4.67
C ARG A 12 -2.24 -9.52 6.16
N GLY A 13 -3.36 -9.50 6.86
CA GLY A 13 -3.39 -9.19 8.28
C GLY A 13 -3.59 -7.73 8.62
N ALA A 14 -3.46 -6.84 7.64
CA ALA A 14 -3.68 -5.42 7.85
C ALA A 14 -5.19 -5.11 7.89
N PRO A 15 -5.60 -4.10 8.67
CA PRO A 15 -7.03 -3.73 8.73
C PRO A 15 -7.53 -3.21 7.40
N ASN A 16 -8.84 -3.29 7.20
CA ASN A 16 -9.47 -2.83 5.97
C ASN A 16 -9.81 -1.34 6.10
N ASP A 17 -8.77 -0.50 6.09
CA ASP A 17 -8.95 0.95 6.12
C ASP A 17 -7.85 1.62 5.31
N PRO A 18 -8.03 2.91 4.93
CA PRO A 18 -7.08 3.60 4.07
C PRO A 18 -5.68 3.76 4.68
N GLU A 19 -5.58 3.82 6.00
CA GLU A 19 -4.29 3.98 6.66
C GLU A 19 -3.44 2.72 6.62
N ALA A 20 -4.06 1.57 6.30
CA ALA A 20 -3.34 0.30 6.21
C ALA A 20 -2.62 0.13 4.87
N PHE A 21 -2.81 1.05 3.92
CA PHE A 21 -2.11 1.00 2.64
C PHE A 21 -0.77 1.70 2.75
N ASP A 22 0.24 1.12 2.12
CA ASP A 22 1.58 1.71 2.04
C ASP A 22 1.95 1.94 0.59
N LEU A 23 2.59 3.07 0.32
CA LEU A 23 3.12 3.33 -1.02
C LEU A 23 4.40 2.53 -1.20
N ALA A 24 4.38 1.59 -2.12
CA ALA A 24 5.47 0.66 -2.34
C ALA A 24 5.99 0.76 -3.77
N THR A 25 7.24 0.35 -3.96
CA THR A 25 7.86 0.28 -5.27
C THR A 25 8.11 -1.18 -5.64
N TRP A 26 7.69 -1.57 -6.83
CA TRP A 26 7.93 -2.93 -7.33
C TRP A 26 9.39 -3.07 -7.76
N GLN A 27 10.09 -4.05 -7.21
CA GLN A 27 11.51 -4.27 -7.50
C GLN A 27 11.75 -5.47 -8.42
N GLY A 28 10.72 -5.99 -9.04
CA GLY A 28 10.82 -7.11 -9.96
C GLY A 28 10.54 -8.46 -9.31
N ALA A 29 10.80 -8.61 -8.02
CA ALA A 29 10.55 -9.85 -7.29
C ALA A 29 9.80 -9.62 -5.98
N PHE A 30 9.79 -8.40 -5.48
CA PHE A 30 9.16 -8.05 -4.21
C PHE A 30 8.79 -6.57 -4.22
N TRP A 31 8.00 -6.17 -3.22
CA TRP A 31 7.64 -4.76 -3.00
C TRP A 31 8.57 -4.17 -1.94
N GLU A 32 8.98 -2.92 -2.14
CA GLU A 32 9.84 -2.21 -1.21
C GLU A 32 9.10 -1.03 -0.63
N ILE A 33 9.00 -0.98 0.71
CA ILE A 33 8.26 0.07 1.41
C ILE A 33 9.24 0.86 2.27
N PRO A 34 9.34 2.20 2.07
CA PRO A 34 10.22 3.02 2.91
C PRO A 34 9.68 3.12 4.34
N ARG A 35 10.61 3.06 5.29
CA ARG A 35 10.31 3.16 6.71
C ARG A 35 11.44 3.91 7.40
N VAL A 36 11.22 4.21 8.67
CA VAL A 36 12.24 4.83 9.53
C VAL A 36 12.34 3.95 10.76
N ASN A 37 13.56 3.56 11.12
CA ASN A 37 13.79 2.71 12.29
C ASN A 37 13.74 3.53 13.58
N SER A 38 13.96 2.87 14.71
CA SER A 38 13.90 3.54 16.03
C SER A 38 14.97 4.60 16.21
N LEU A 39 16.03 4.56 15.40
CA LEU A 39 17.12 5.56 15.46
C LEU A 39 16.90 6.70 14.49
N GLY A 40 15.77 6.73 13.79
CA GLY A 40 15.48 7.78 12.82
C GLY A 40 16.14 7.55 11.47
N GLU A 41 16.71 6.39 11.22
CA GLU A 41 17.42 6.09 9.99
C GLU A 41 16.45 5.50 8.95
N PRO A 42 16.59 5.89 7.68
CA PRO A 42 15.74 5.31 6.63
C PRO A 42 16.08 3.83 6.39
N ILE A 43 15.05 3.02 6.30
CA ILE A 43 15.18 1.59 5.98
C ILE A 43 14.11 1.25 4.95
N PHE A 44 14.23 0.06 4.34
CA PHE A 44 13.23 -0.42 3.39
C PHE A 44 12.78 -1.81 3.80
N LEU A 45 11.46 -1.99 3.86
CA LEU A 45 10.87 -3.31 4.10
C LEU A 45 10.64 -4.00 2.76
N GLN A 46 10.95 -5.28 2.71
CA GLN A 46 10.72 -6.10 1.52
C GLN A 46 9.49 -6.96 1.76
N ILE A 47 8.49 -6.81 0.91
CA ILE A 47 7.22 -7.52 1.03
C ILE A 47 7.04 -8.41 -0.19
N SER A 48 6.86 -9.70 0.03
CA SER A 48 6.59 -10.64 -1.06
C SER A 48 5.22 -10.35 -1.67
N ASP A 49 5.13 -10.48 -2.99
CA ASP A 49 3.90 -10.17 -3.71
C ASP A 49 2.72 -11.02 -3.22
N TYR A 50 2.96 -12.26 -2.81
CA TYR A 50 1.88 -13.13 -2.36
C TYR A 50 1.24 -12.66 -1.04
N LEU A 51 1.89 -11.74 -0.33
CA LEU A 51 1.33 -11.16 0.89
C LEU A 51 0.43 -9.96 0.60
N VAL A 52 0.47 -9.43 -0.61
CA VAL A 52 -0.34 -8.28 -0.99
C VAL A 52 -1.74 -8.75 -1.31
N ILE A 53 -2.73 -8.27 -0.55
CA ILE A 53 -4.13 -8.67 -0.74
C ILE A 53 -4.92 -7.62 -1.50
N GLU A 54 -4.39 -6.41 -1.59
CA GLU A 54 -5.05 -5.34 -2.33
C GLU A 54 -4.01 -4.38 -2.87
N ARG A 55 -4.22 -3.90 -4.10
CA ARG A 55 -3.28 -3.02 -4.77
C ARG A 55 -4.03 -1.95 -5.54
N LEU A 56 -3.61 -0.71 -5.37
CA LEU A 56 -4.19 0.44 -6.06
C LEU A 56 -3.10 1.16 -6.84
N PRO A 57 -3.42 1.71 -8.02
CA PRO A 57 -2.44 2.49 -8.79
C PRO A 57 -1.87 3.65 -7.96
N HIS A 58 -0.66 4.08 -8.29
CA HIS A 58 -0.01 5.19 -7.62
C HIS A 58 -0.86 6.45 -7.61
N SER A 59 -1.60 6.69 -8.68
CA SER A 59 -2.45 7.88 -8.81
C SER A 59 -3.72 7.82 -7.98
N ALA A 60 -4.11 6.64 -7.49
CA ALA A 60 -5.28 6.49 -6.66
C ALA A 60 -4.96 6.90 -5.22
N LYS A 61 -6.01 7.29 -4.49
CA LYS A 61 -5.90 7.57 -3.07
C LYS A 61 -6.70 6.53 -2.31
N PRO A 62 -6.08 5.78 -1.40
CA PRO A 62 -6.82 4.75 -0.67
C PRO A 62 -8.07 5.27 0.05
N GLU A 63 -8.00 6.49 0.59
CA GLU A 63 -9.14 7.06 1.28
C GLU A 63 -10.34 7.30 0.37
N ASP A 64 -10.13 7.51 -0.92
CA ASP A 64 -11.22 7.75 -1.86
C ASP A 64 -12.07 6.49 -2.06
N LEU A 65 -11.46 5.32 -1.98
CA LEU A 65 -12.19 4.06 -2.08
C LEU A 65 -13.20 3.93 -0.93
N PHE A 66 -12.77 4.26 0.28
CA PHE A 66 -13.63 4.15 1.46
C PHE A 66 -14.65 5.28 1.53
N ARG A 67 -14.27 6.45 1.04
CA ARG A 67 -15.18 7.59 0.96
C ARG A 67 -16.37 7.28 0.04
N SER A 68 -16.11 6.62 -1.07
CA SER A 68 -17.18 6.24 -2.00
C SER A 68 -18.19 5.31 -1.35
N GLU A 69 -17.73 4.37 -0.55
CA GLU A 69 -18.61 3.48 0.18
C GLU A 69 -19.48 4.22 1.20
N GLN A 70 -18.85 5.14 1.93
CA GLN A 70 -19.58 5.96 2.90
C GLN A 70 -20.62 6.84 2.26
N HIS A 71 -20.27 7.39 1.09
CA HIS A 71 -21.22 8.24 0.37
C HIS A 71 -22.45 7.44 -0.05
N ASN A 72 -22.26 6.20 -0.50
CA ASN A 72 -23.38 5.34 -0.89
C ASN A 72 -24.26 4.99 0.30
N GLU A 73 -23.67 4.79 1.45
CA GLU A 73 -24.45 4.46 2.66
C GLU A 73 -25.33 5.60 3.15
N GLN A 74 -24.95 6.81 2.86
CA GLN A 74 -25.72 7.97 3.29
C GLN A 74 -26.97 8.21 2.46
N ARG A 75 -27.17 7.45 1.45
CA ARG A 75 -28.37 7.52 0.63
C ARG A 75 -29.41 6.53 1.10
#